data_b779880ab3f33685d602909a84afec48
#
_entry.id   b779880ab3f33685d602909a84afec48
#
_cell.length_a   1.000
_cell.length_b   1.000
_cell.length_c   1.000
_cell.angle_alpha   90.00
_cell.angle_beta   90.00
_cell.angle_gamma   90.00
#
_symmetry.space_group_name_H-M   'P 1'
#
loop_
_entity.id
_entity.type
_entity.pdbx_description
1 polymer ?
#
loop_
_entity_poly.entity_id
_entity_poly.type
_entity_poly.pdbx_seq_one_letter_code
_entity_poly.pdbx_strand_id
1 'polypeptide(L)'
;MYTRRARRWVSGAIAAVAVVALAACSKGGSTSTSPDSSASAAAVPQAVTDLIAKYSGPSTFPPPGPPIDVTPLKGKKIFDIPSVPNPFVQSISASMKEAAEKAGMTYTKFDNQAQVSQWVQGINQAIASKQDIIVLNGAPDPRALGPQLQAAKAAGIPVIVMHFHDNDMPAVPSCEGCTDITATVTAPFNEAGKAAAAWMIKDSGGTANVLIVGGSDILPSPGTIKAMQDEFAANCSGCSNTVINIPVADWNTKTQGVVQSALQANPKVNYVYVLYDAMVAGAIPAVQTLAKTGQVKIASYNGSPFALDAIRQSNGDLVAMNVGEDTPGIGYATMDQVFRVLLGQQPVAERTPIRIWDKTNVAEAGTPAKAGVGYGNAYTSGFLKLWGLGGGA
;
A
#
# COMPACT_ATOMS: atom_id res chain seq x y z
N MET A 1 -26.57 -5.80 -62.82
CA MET A 1 -28.04 -5.84 -62.87
C MET A 1 -28.56 -5.08 -61.66
N TYR A 2 -28.98 -3.88 -61.88
CA TYR A 2 -30.31 -3.25 -61.77
C TYR A 2 -30.97 -3.47 -60.38
N THR A 3 -31.43 -2.49 -59.61
CA THR A 3 -32.04 -1.17 -59.93
C THR A 3 -32.11 -0.27 -58.69
N ARG A 4 -31.92 1.01 -58.95
CA ARG A 4 -32.26 2.18 -58.06
C ARG A 4 -33.77 2.29 -57.87
N ARG A 5 -34.27 2.77 -56.72
CA ARG A 5 -35.43 3.67 -56.68
C ARG A 5 -35.29 4.71 -55.58
N ALA A 6 -35.39 5.97 -56.03
CA ALA A 6 -35.50 7.20 -55.27
C ALA A 6 -36.97 7.67 -55.17
N ARG A 7 -37.20 8.70 -54.36
CA ARG A 7 -38.34 9.65 -54.26
C ARG A 7 -39.12 9.51 -52.96
N ARG A 8 -39.61 10.52 -52.29
CA ARG A 8 -39.86 11.93 -52.66
C ARG A 8 -40.00 12.78 -51.39
N TRP A 9 -39.68 14.07 -51.51
CA TRP A 9 -39.96 15.21 -50.66
C TRP A 9 -41.46 15.47 -50.48
N VAL A 10 -41.89 15.96 -49.30
CA VAL A 10 -43.03 16.86 -49.14
C VAL A 10 -42.68 17.92 -48.09
N SER A 11 -42.70 19.15 -48.53
CA SER A 11 -42.61 20.39 -47.73
C SER A 11 -44.04 20.80 -47.32
N GLY A 12 -44.18 21.42 -46.14
CA GLY A 12 -45.47 22.04 -45.73
C GLY A 12 -45.20 23.10 -44.66
N ALA A 13 -45.65 24.31 -44.96
CA ALA A 13 -45.29 25.60 -44.42
C ALA A 13 -46.16 26.09 -43.26
N ILE A 14 -45.59 26.92 -42.41
CA ILE A 14 -46.01 28.20 -41.80
C ILE A 14 -47.43 28.33 -41.26
N ALA A 15 -47.55 28.74 -39.96
CA ALA A 15 -48.48 29.79 -39.50
C ALA A 15 -47.97 30.43 -38.21
N ALA A 16 -47.65 31.69 -38.30
CA ALA A 16 -47.39 32.60 -37.20
C ALA A 16 -48.74 33.24 -36.74
N VAL A 17 -48.93 33.32 -35.41
CA VAL A 17 -49.95 34.22 -34.84
C VAL A 17 -49.31 35.01 -33.69
N ALA A 18 -49.22 36.32 -33.92
CA ALA A 18 -48.92 37.33 -32.94
C ALA A 18 -50.23 37.81 -32.25
N VAL A 19 -50.27 37.97 -30.96
CA VAL A 19 -51.24 38.81 -30.27
C VAL A 19 -50.54 39.57 -29.15
N VAL A 20 -50.93 40.84 -29.11
CA VAL A 20 -50.43 42.03 -28.47
C VAL A 20 -50.77 42.12 -26.98
N ALA A 21 -49.94 42.87 -26.31
CA ALA A 21 -49.91 43.28 -24.91
C ALA A 21 -51.18 43.87 -24.31
N LEU A 22 -51.29 43.81 -23.00
CA LEU A 22 -51.86 44.90 -22.18
C LEU A 22 -51.22 44.87 -20.78
N ALA A 23 -50.69 46.03 -20.41
CA ALA A 23 -50.09 46.31 -19.11
C ALA A 23 -51.17 46.57 -18.04
N ALA A 24 -50.95 46.09 -16.83
CA ALA A 24 -51.54 46.67 -15.64
C ALA A 24 -50.52 46.60 -14.49
N CYS A 25 -50.18 47.78 -13.97
CA CYS A 25 -49.38 47.94 -12.76
C CYS A 25 -50.22 47.60 -11.51
N SER A 26 -49.65 46.77 -10.62
CA SER A 26 -49.95 46.83 -9.19
C SER A 26 -48.68 46.53 -8.38
N LYS A 27 -48.40 47.47 -7.47
CA LYS A 27 -47.34 47.37 -6.46
C LYS A 27 -47.61 46.24 -5.48
N GLY A 28 -46.66 45.36 -5.31
CA GLY A 28 -46.66 44.40 -4.20
C GLY A 28 -45.27 43.78 -4.16
N GLY A 29 -44.44 44.24 -3.23
CA GLY A 29 -43.13 43.69 -3.00
C GLY A 29 -43.23 42.24 -2.51
N SER A 30 -42.62 41.33 -3.27
CA SER A 30 -42.29 39.98 -2.82
C SER A 30 -40.87 39.73 -3.26
N THR A 31 -39.98 39.77 -2.31
CA THR A 31 -38.58 39.26 -2.45
C THR A 31 -38.64 37.78 -2.80
N SER A 32 -38.55 37.49 -4.08
CA SER A 32 -38.21 36.11 -4.54
C SER A 32 -36.76 35.86 -4.23
N THR A 33 -36.47 35.30 -3.05
CA THR A 33 -35.23 34.56 -2.80
C THR A 33 -35.27 33.33 -3.67
N SER A 34 -34.56 33.39 -4.79
CA SER A 34 -34.10 32.18 -5.47
C SER A 34 -33.28 31.38 -4.48
N PRO A 35 -33.52 30.10 -4.28
CA PRO A 35 -32.56 29.28 -3.54
C PRO A 35 -31.35 29.13 -4.44
N ASP A 36 -30.29 29.89 -4.16
CA ASP A 36 -28.94 29.59 -4.58
C ASP A 36 -28.59 28.26 -3.92
N SER A 37 -28.91 27.16 -4.61
CA SER A 37 -28.39 25.86 -4.27
C SER A 37 -26.94 25.75 -4.74
N SER A 38 -26.06 26.58 -4.20
CA SER A 38 -24.67 26.24 -4.05
C SER A 38 -24.65 25.06 -3.07
N ALA A 39 -24.61 23.85 -3.60
CA ALA A 39 -24.29 22.68 -2.81
C ALA A 39 -22.92 22.96 -2.15
N SER A 40 -22.95 23.40 -0.90
CA SER A 40 -21.75 23.55 -0.07
C SER A 40 -21.08 22.19 -0.08
N ALA A 41 -19.86 22.13 -0.61
CA ALA A 41 -19.05 20.92 -0.50
C ALA A 41 -19.07 20.51 0.98
N ALA A 42 -19.50 19.29 1.26
CA ALA A 42 -19.61 18.82 2.63
C ALA A 42 -18.23 18.97 3.28
N ALA A 43 -18.20 19.61 4.45
CA ALA A 43 -16.93 19.82 5.15
C ALA A 43 -16.27 18.45 5.40
N VAL A 44 -14.98 18.33 5.07
CA VAL A 44 -14.20 17.09 5.31
C VAL A 44 -14.25 16.79 6.82
N PRO A 45 -14.69 15.60 7.24
CA PRO A 45 -14.79 15.25 8.65
C PRO A 45 -13.46 15.41 9.39
N GLN A 46 -13.50 15.83 10.67
CA GLN A 46 -12.31 16.00 11.50
C GLN A 46 -11.51 14.67 11.59
N ALA A 47 -12.20 13.53 11.72
CA ALA A 47 -11.57 12.22 11.78
C ALA A 47 -10.65 11.94 10.56
N VAL A 48 -11.04 12.38 9.36
CA VAL A 48 -10.22 12.27 8.14
C VAL A 48 -8.94 13.10 8.25
N THR A 49 -9.06 14.34 8.74
CA THR A 49 -7.88 15.22 8.90
C THR A 49 -6.94 14.73 9.99
N ASP A 50 -7.48 14.20 11.09
CA ASP A 50 -6.70 13.62 12.19
C ASP A 50 -5.94 12.37 11.73
N LEU A 51 -6.58 11.50 10.95
CA LEU A 51 -5.95 10.31 10.39
C LEU A 51 -4.79 10.65 9.45
N ILE A 52 -4.98 11.66 8.59
CA ILE A 52 -3.92 12.15 7.71
C ILE A 52 -2.77 12.75 8.54
N ALA A 53 -3.08 13.59 9.53
CA ALA A 53 -2.08 14.22 10.38
C ALA A 53 -1.23 13.19 11.14
N LYS A 54 -1.86 12.10 11.61
CA LYS A 54 -1.19 10.98 12.30
C LYS A 54 -0.04 10.39 11.46
N TYR A 55 -0.19 10.35 10.14
CA TYR A 55 0.76 9.70 9.24
C TYR A 55 1.53 10.65 8.30
N SER A 56 1.39 11.97 8.46
CA SER A 56 2.08 12.93 7.57
C SER A 56 3.53 13.23 7.95
N GLY A 57 3.93 12.95 9.19
CA GLY A 57 5.27 13.22 9.72
C GLY A 57 6.12 11.97 9.92
N PRO A 58 7.37 12.13 10.33
CA PRO A 58 8.22 11.04 10.78
C PRO A 58 7.58 10.26 11.94
N SER A 59 7.79 8.95 11.94
CA SER A 59 7.22 8.07 12.94
C SER A 59 7.96 8.16 14.29
N THR A 60 7.24 7.93 15.39
CA THR A 60 7.81 7.69 16.71
C THR A 60 8.02 6.20 16.91
N PHE A 61 9.04 5.82 17.67
CA PHE A 61 9.33 4.42 17.98
C PHE A 61 8.65 3.99 19.29
N PRO A 62 7.60 3.17 19.25
CA PRO A 62 7.07 2.49 20.43
C PRO A 62 7.87 1.19 20.62
N PRO A 63 8.64 1.01 21.71
CA PRO A 63 9.34 -0.24 21.96
C PRO A 63 8.36 -1.43 21.99
N PRO A 64 8.59 -2.51 21.22
CA PRO A 64 7.65 -3.64 21.14
C PRO A 64 7.70 -4.51 22.42
N GLY A 65 8.77 -4.39 23.20
CA GLY A 65 9.00 -5.14 24.42
C GLY A 65 10.14 -4.59 25.26
N PRO A 66 10.55 -5.29 26.33
CA PRO A 66 11.67 -4.89 27.16
C PRO A 66 13.00 -4.95 26.38
N PRO A 67 14.05 -4.18 26.83
CA PRO A 67 15.40 -4.30 26.29
C PRO A 67 15.93 -5.74 26.34
N ILE A 68 16.77 -6.08 25.37
CA ILE A 68 17.42 -7.38 25.27
C ILE A 68 18.92 -7.23 25.08
N ASP A 69 19.69 -8.18 25.59
CA ASP A 69 21.12 -8.30 25.29
C ASP A 69 21.32 -9.29 24.15
N VAL A 70 21.80 -8.79 23.02
CA VAL A 70 22.06 -9.62 21.81
C VAL A 70 23.47 -10.21 21.75
N THR A 71 24.34 -9.93 22.73
CA THR A 71 25.71 -10.44 22.79
C THR A 71 25.80 -11.97 22.65
N PRO A 72 24.88 -12.78 23.24
CA PRO A 72 24.91 -14.24 23.10
C PRO A 72 24.64 -14.74 21.69
N LEU A 73 24.17 -13.88 20.78
CA LEU A 73 23.82 -14.26 19.40
C LEU A 73 25.01 -14.20 18.43
N LYS A 74 26.19 -13.78 18.91
CA LYS A 74 27.39 -13.75 18.09
C LYS A 74 27.70 -15.13 17.50
N GLY A 75 27.87 -15.16 16.17
CA GLY A 75 28.14 -16.38 15.40
C GLY A 75 26.90 -17.18 15.00
N LYS A 76 25.70 -16.81 15.47
CA LYS A 76 24.44 -17.37 14.97
C LYS A 76 24.21 -17.03 13.51
N LYS A 77 23.44 -17.89 12.81
CA LYS A 77 23.22 -17.83 11.36
C LYS A 77 21.75 -17.62 11.06
N ILE A 78 21.46 -16.57 10.31
CA ILE A 78 20.12 -16.26 9.78
C ILE A 78 20.07 -16.55 8.29
N PHE A 79 18.96 -17.15 7.83
CA PHE A 79 18.70 -17.43 6.43
C PHE A 79 17.45 -16.70 5.98
N ASP A 80 17.62 -15.71 5.11
CA ASP A 80 16.55 -14.87 4.55
C ASP A 80 16.08 -15.44 3.21
N ILE A 81 14.78 -15.74 3.09
CA ILE A 81 14.13 -16.22 1.87
C ILE A 81 13.14 -15.14 1.41
N PRO A 82 13.56 -14.23 0.50
CA PRO A 82 12.70 -13.22 -0.08
C PRO A 82 11.54 -13.81 -0.90
N SER A 83 10.38 -13.18 -0.90
CA SER A 83 9.27 -13.59 -1.77
C SER A 83 9.53 -13.26 -3.23
N VAL A 84 10.04 -12.07 -3.51
CA VAL A 84 10.30 -11.56 -4.86
C VAL A 84 11.57 -10.71 -4.89
N PRO A 85 12.29 -10.66 -6.02
CA PRO A 85 13.52 -9.86 -6.15
C PRO A 85 13.22 -8.39 -6.53
N ASN A 86 12.34 -7.69 -5.79
CA ASN A 86 12.00 -6.30 -6.04
C ASN A 86 12.74 -5.33 -5.07
N PRO A 87 12.83 -4.02 -5.38
CA PRO A 87 13.54 -3.05 -4.55
C PRO A 87 13.02 -2.93 -3.12
N PHE A 88 11.72 -3.10 -2.89
CA PHE A 88 11.12 -3.04 -1.55
C PHE A 88 11.67 -4.16 -0.66
N VAL A 89 11.56 -5.40 -1.10
CA VAL A 89 12.06 -6.58 -0.36
C VAL A 89 13.59 -6.55 -0.23
N GLN A 90 14.31 -6.10 -1.27
CA GLN A 90 15.77 -5.94 -1.21
C GLN A 90 16.21 -4.93 -0.15
N SER A 91 15.48 -3.82 0.02
CA SER A 91 15.77 -2.83 1.06
C SER A 91 15.57 -3.40 2.47
N ILE A 92 14.55 -4.20 2.69
CA ILE A 92 14.31 -4.90 3.95
C ILE A 92 15.44 -5.91 4.22
N SER A 93 15.81 -6.73 3.22
CA SER A 93 16.94 -7.67 3.34
C SER A 93 18.25 -6.95 3.71
N ALA A 94 18.50 -5.78 3.12
CA ALA A 94 19.70 -4.99 3.43
C ALA A 94 19.72 -4.52 4.88
N SER A 95 18.57 -4.07 5.41
CA SER A 95 18.44 -3.62 6.80
C SER A 95 18.54 -4.76 7.80
N MET A 96 17.97 -5.94 7.48
CA MET A 96 18.13 -7.13 8.28
C MET A 96 19.60 -7.58 8.34
N LYS A 97 20.29 -7.55 7.19
CA LYS A 97 21.72 -7.85 7.12
C LYS A 97 22.53 -6.91 8.00
N GLU A 98 22.29 -5.60 7.90
CA GLU A 98 22.96 -4.60 8.74
C GLU A 98 22.76 -4.88 10.23
N ALA A 99 21.53 -5.13 10.66
CA ALA A 99 21.22 -5.42 12.06
C ALA A 99 21.84 -6.74 12.54
N ALA A 100 21.84 -7.79 11.70
CA ALA A 100 22.49 -9.07 11.99
C ALA A 100 23.99 -8.90 12.20
N GLU A 101 24.65 -8.15 11.31
CA GLU A 101 26.10 -7.90 11.39
C GLU A 101 26.47 -7.09 12.65
N LYS A 102 25.65 -6.10 13.04
CA LYS A 102 25.84 -5.35 14.29
C LYS A 102 25.74 -6.26 15.53
N ALA A 103 24.89 -7.29 15.49
CA ALA A 103 24.80 -8.32 16.54
C ALA A 103 25.87 -9.42 16.41
N GLY A 104 26.79 -9.34 15.44
CA GLY A 104 27.83 -10.34 15.19
C GLY A 104 27.30 -11.65 14.62
N MET A 105 26.13 -11.68 14.02
CA MET A 105 25.53 -12.82 13.34
C MET A 105 26.00 -12.94 11.89
N THR A 106 25.87 -14.13 11.31
CA THR A 106 26.06 -14.37 9.89
C THR A 106 24.72 -14.32 9.17
N TYR A 107 24.59 -13.51 8.13
CA TYR A 107 23.40 -13.36 7.33
C TYR A 107 23.60 -13.98 5.94
N THR A 108 22.67 -14.83 5.54
CA THR A 108 22.62 -15.44 4.20
C THR A 108 21.28 -15.15 3.56
N LYS A 109 21.28 -14.54 2.39
CA LYS A 109 20.06 -14.32 1.57
C LYS A 109 20.00 -15.39 0.48
N PHE A 110 18.85 -16.01 0.31
CA PHE A 110 18.57 -16.95 -0.77
C PHE A 110 18.06 -16.20 -2.01
N ASP A 111 18.81 -16.27 -3.10
CA ASP A 111 18.39 -15.67 -4.36
C ASP A 111 17.39 -16.56 -5.10
N ASN A 112 16.25 -15.98 -5.50
CA ASN A 112 15.16 -16.69 -6.17
C ASN A 112 14.42 -15.78 -7.17
N GLN A 113 13.50 -16.36 -7.95
CA GLN A 113 12.68 -15.71 -8.98
C GLN A 113 11.18 -15.80 -8.64
N ALA A 114 10.83 -15.72 -7.36
CA ALA A 114 9.44 -15.74 -6.89
C ALA A 114 8.66 -17.01 -7.23
N GLN A 115 9.35 -18.17 -7.31
CA GLN A 115 8.69 -19.45 -7.55
C GLN A 115 8.56 -20.25 -6.24
N VAL A 116 7.38 -20.84 -6.00
CA VAL A 116 7.14 -21.68 -4.81
C VAL A 116 8.18 -22.79 -4.68
N SER A 117 8.55 -23.43 -5.79
CA SER A 117 9.59 -24.47 -5.81
C SER A 117 10.94 -23.97 -5.34
N GLN A 118 11.27 -22.70 -5.57
CA GLN A 118 12.52 -22.10 -5.10
C GLN A 118 12.45 -21.77 -3.61
N TRP A 119 11.30 -21.31 -3.08
CA TRP A 119 11.13 -21.13 -1.64
C TRP A 119 11.26 -22.46 -0.88
N VAL A 120 10.67 -23.55 -1.42
CA VAL A 120 10.87 -24.94 -0.94
C VAL A 120 12.36 -25.28 -0.91
N GLN A 121 13.06 -24.99 -2.00
CA GLN A 121 14.51 -25.22 -2.12
C GLN A 121 15.30 -24.40 -1.09
N GLY A 122 14.92 -23.13 -0.88
CA GLY A 122 15.54 -22.25 0.12
C GLY A 122 15.42 -22.81 1.54
N ILE A 123 14.23 -23.27 1.96
CA ILE A 123 14.03 -23.87 3.28
C ILE A 123 14.86 -25.15 3.42
N ASN A 124 14.86 -26.03 2.41
CA ASN A 124 15.67 -27.26 2.42
C ASN A 124 17.17 -26.95 2.52
N GLN A 125 17.66 -25.90 1.82
CA GLN A 125 19.04 -25.45 1.92
C GLN A 125 19.36 -24.91 3.32
N ALA A 126 18.47 -24.14 3.94
CA ALA A 126 18.63 -23.63 5.29
C ALA A 126 18.77 -24.79 6.30
N ILE A 127 17.95 -25.83 6.17
CA ILE A 127 18.01 -27.03 7.00
C ILE A 127 19.35 -27.77 6.79
N ALA A 128 19.72 -28.04 5.54
CA ALA A 128 20.94 -28.77 5.19
C ALA A 128 22.21 -28.04 5.66
N SER A 129 22.22 -26.69 5.62
CA SER A 129 23.34 -25.85 6.06
C SER A 129 23.30 -25.52 7.56
N LYS A 130 22.34 -26.08 8.30
CA LYS A 130 22.17 -25.91 9.76
C LYS A 130 22.15 -24.44 10.15
N GLN A 131 21.21 -23.71 9.59
CA GLN A 131 20.94 -22.34 10.00
C GLN A 131 20.27 -22.31 11.38
N ASP A 132 20.42 -21.22 12.14
CA ASP A 132 19.80 -21.09 13.47
C ASP A 132 18.37 -20.60 13.38
N ILE A 133 18.00 -19.87 12.31
CA ILE A 133 16.66 -19.34 12.09
C ILE A 133 16.43 -19.06 10.59
N ILE A 134 15.18 -19.18 10.14
CA ILE A 134 14.73 -18.84 8.78
C ILE A 134 13.77 -17.64 8.87
N VAL A 135 13.91 -16.68 7.96
CA VAL A 135 12.96 -15.59 7.74
C VAL A 135 12.34 -15.74 6.35
N LEU A 136 11.02 -15.85 6.28
CA LEU A 136 10.23 -15.72 5.05
C LEU A 136 9.87 -14.25 4.88
N ASN A 137 10.62 -13.57 4.00
CA ASN A 137 10.65 -12.11 3.87
C ASN A 137 9.74 -11.61 2.74
N GLY A 138 8.81 -10.71 3.08
CA GLY A 138 7.86 -10.13 2.13
C GLY A 138 6.83 -11.14 1.63
N ALA A 139 6.60 -12.17 2.44
CA ALA A 139 5.54 -13.15 2.34
C ALA A 139 5.61 -14.21 1.23
N PRO A 140 6.62 -15.11 1.21
CA PRO A 140 6.34 -16.45 0.71
C PRO A 140 5.13 -17.03 1.46
N ASP A 141 4.07 -17.42 0.76
CA ASP A 141 2.85 -17.91 1.41
C ASP A 141 3.12 -19.21 2.19
N PRO A 142 3.04 -19.20 3.52
CA PRO A 142 3.34 -20.37 4.35
C PRO A 142 2.38 -21.53 4.09
N ARG A 143 1.16 -21.27 3.60
CA ARG A 143 0.20 -22.33 3.24
C ARG A 143 0.69 -23.24 2.12
N ALA A 144 1.53 -22.70 1.23
CA ALA A 144 2.18 -23.46 0.16
C ALA A 144 3.45 -24.22 0.61
N LEU A 145 3.89 -24.03 1.87
CA LEU A 145 5.19 -24.50 2.37
C LEU A 145 5.07 -25.47 3.56
N GLY A 146 3.87 -25.96 3.86
CA GLY A 146 3.58 -26.78 5.06
C GLY A 146 4.58 -27.91 5.33
N PRO A 147 4.91 -28.81 4.36
CA PRO A 147 5.88 -29.87 4.58
C PRO A 147 7.28 -29.36 4.95
N GLN A 148 7.70 -28.23 4.38
CA GLN A 148 9.03 -27.64 4.63
C GLN A 148 9.07 -26.94 6.00
N LEU A 149 7.98 -26.27 6.39
CA LEU A 149 7.85 -25.67 7.72
C LEU A 149 7.89 -26.74 8.81
N GLN A 150 7.20 -27.87 8.60
CA GLN A 150 7.28 -29.02 9.49
C GLN A 150 8.70 -29.61 9.56
N ALA A 151 9.41 -29.71 8.41
CA ALA A 151 10.79 -30.19 8.38
C ALA A 151 11.74 -29.23 9.11
N ALA A 152 11.58 -27.91 8.96
CA ALA A 152 12.37 -26.92 9.69
C ALA A 152 12.15 -27.05 11.20
N LYS A 153 10.89 -27.17 11.64
CA LYS A 153 10.54 -27.40 13.06
C LYS A 153 11.14 -28.70 13.59
N ALA A 154 11.06 -29.81 12.84
CA ALA A 154 11.68 -31.09 13.23
C ALA A 154 13.21 -30.99 13.33
N ALA A 155 13.84 -30.11 12.55
CA ALA A 155 15.26 -29.80 12.65
C ALA A 155 15.62 -28.81 13.78
N GLY A 156 14.62 -28.32 14.52
CA GLY A 156 14.82 -27.34 15.60
C GLY A 156 15.11 -25.91 15.07
N ILE A 157 14.78 -25.62 13.81
CA ILE A 157 15.02 -24.32 13.20
C ILE A 157 13.72 -23.51 13.20
N PRO A 158 13.60 -22.44 14.02
CA PRO A 158 12.45 -21.57 14.04
C PRO A 158 12.29 -20.82 12.71
N VAL A 159 11.03 -20.57 12.35
CA VAL A 159 10.66 -19.82 11.14
C VAL A 159 9.85 -18.57 11.53
N ILE A 160 10.31 -17.43 11.04
CA ILE A 160 9.57 -16.15 11.14
C ILE A 160 8.99 -15.81 9.78
N VAL A 161 7.73 -15.40 9.75
CA VAL A 161 7.08 -14.83 8.57
C VAL A 161 6.91 -13.33 8.79
N MET A 162 7.32 -12.52 7.84
CA MET A 162 7.20 -11.07 7.95
C MET A 162 6.46 -10.48 6.75
N HIS A 163 5.76 -9.36 6.99
CA HIS A 163 5.03 -8.59 5.99
C HIS A 163 3.99 -9.44 5.21
N PHE A 164 3.29 -10.35 5.92
CA PHE A 164 2.26 -11.23 5.35
C PHE A 164 0.90 -11.08 6.00
N HIS A 165 0.85 -10.67 7.25
CA HIS A 165 -0.35 -10.47 8.03
C HIS A 165 -0.51 -9.02 8.44
N ASP A 166 -1.78 -8.59 8.60
CA ASP A 166 -2.10 -7.27 9.17
C ASP A 166 -1.84 -7.25 10.68
N ASN A 167 -1.86 -6.06 11.26
CA ASN A 167 -1.57 -5.81 12.67
C ASN A 167 -2.60 -6.41 13.66
N ASP A 168 -3.69 -6.99 13.19
CA ASP A 168 -4.63 -7.76 14.00
C ASP A 168 -4.12 -9.19 14.32
N MET A 169 -3.13 -9.69 13.58
CA MET A 169 -2.50 -10.98 13.84
C MET A 169 -1.61 -10.92 15.08
N PRO A 170 -1.73 -11.89 16.02
CA PRO A 170 -0.82 -11.98 17.17
C PRO A 170 0.60 -12.34 16.74
N ALA A 171 1.59 -12.02 17.61
CA ALA A 171 3.02 -12.26 17.35
C ALA A 171 3.35 -13.74 17.07
N VAL A 172 2.66 -14.67 17.74
CA VAL A 172 2.62 -16.09 17.35
C VAL A 172 1.35 -16.28 16.53
N PRO A 173 1.45 -16.49 15.20
CA PRO A 173 0.28 -16.48 14.35
C PRO A 173 -0.61 -17.70 14.58
N SER A 174 -1.94 -17.47 14.53
CA SER A 174 -2.96 -18.52 14.61
C SER A 174 -3.83 -18.46 13.36
N CYS A 175 -3.39 -19.13 12.29
CA CYS A 175 -4.10 -19.16 11.01
C CYS A 175 -3.89 -20.50 10.32
N GLU A 176 -4.65 -20.75 9.26
CA GLU A 176 -4.41 -21.90 8.38
C GLU A 176 -3.00 -21.82 7.78
N GLY A 177 -2.25 -22.92 7.88
CA GLY A 177 -0.86 -22.99 7.43
C GLY A 177 0.17 -22.33 8.35
N CYS A 178 -0.25 -21.78 9.50
CA CYS A 178 0.64 -21.10 10.45
C CYS A 178 1.21 -22.00 11.56
N THR A 179 0.79 -23.25 11.65
CA THR A 179 1.05 -24.15 12.80
C THR A 179 2.54 -24.33 13.14
N ASP A 180 3.43 -24.24 12.12
CA ASP A 180 4.86 -24.44 12.29
C ASP A 180 5.66 -23.13 12.11
N ILE A 181 4.98 -21.97 12.20
CA ILE A 181 5.58 -20.64 12.23
C ILE A 181 5.80 -20.26 13.70
N THR A 182 7.02 -19.85 14.02
CA THR A 182 7.40 -19.47 15.39
C THR A 182 6.91 -18.08 15.75
N ALA A 183 7.02 -17.13 14.82
CA ALA A 183 6.60 -15.75 15.03
C ALA A 183 6.27 -15.04 13.71
N THR A 184 5.54 -13.94 13.81
CA THR A 184 5.29 -13.05 12.67
C THR A 184 5.65 -11.61 12.99
N VAL A 185 6.07 -10.88 11.95
CA VAL A 185 6.18 -9.41 11.96
C VAL A 185 5.13 -8.87 11.00
N THR A 186 4.14 -8.20 11.56
CA THR A 186 2.97 -7.72 10.83
C THR A 186 3.22 -6.38 10.17
N ALA A 187 2.38 -6.02 9.19
CA ALA A 187 2.38 -4.71 8.57
C ALA A 187 0.98 -4.06 8.70
N PRO A 188 0.88 -2.73 8.77
CA PRO A 188 -0.38 -2.03 8.99
C PRO A 188 -1.20 -1.85 7.70
N PHE A 189 -1.50 -2.94 7.00
CA PHE A 189 -2.18 -2.92 5.70
C PHE A 189 -3.55 -2.25 5.76
N ASN A 190 -4.37 -2.60 6.76
CA ASN A 190 -5.70 -2.03 6.91
C ASN A 190 -5.64 -0.54 7.27
N GLU A 191 -4.67 -0.15 8.11
CA GLU A 191 -4.45 1.26 8.44
C GLU A 191 -3.93 2.05 7.25
N ALA A 192 -3.06 1.47 6.42
CA ALA A 192 -2.61 2.10 5.18
C ALA A 192 -3.76 2.32 4.20
N GLY A 193 -4.66 1.33 4.07
CA GLY A 193 -5.88 1.48 3.28
C GLY A 193 -6.77 2.63 3.77
N LYS A 194 -7.03 2.72 5.08
CA LYS A 194 -7.79 3.84 5.68
C LYS A 194 -7.10 5.17 5.44
N ALA A 195 -5.80 5.26 5.64
CA ALA A 195 -5.03 6.48 5.43
C ALA A 195 -5.08 6.95 3.97
N ALA A 196 -5.01 6.02 3.01
CA ALA A 196 -5.15 6.32 1.59
C ALA A 196 -6.56 6.83 1.26
N ALA A 197 -7.60 6.19 1.77
CA ALA A 197 -8.98 6.64 1.58
C ALA A 197 -9.22 8.03 2.19
N ALA A 198 -8.75 8.26 3.42
CA ALA A 198 -8.84 9.56 4.09
C ALA A 198 -8.15 10.66 3.27
N TRP A 199 -6.96 10.39 2.74
CA TRP A 199 -6.26 11.36 1.90
C TRP A 199 -7.07 11.68 0.63
N MET A 200 -7.62 10.68 -0.07
CA MET A 200 -8.44 10.89 -1.26
C MET A 200 -9.74 11.62 -0.96
N ILE A 201 -10.38 11.37 0.19
CA ILE A 201 -11.56 12.14 0.66
C ILE A 201 -11.20 13.62 0.78
N LYS A 202 -10.09 13.93 1.46
CA LYS A 202 -9.64 15.32 1.67
C LYS A 202 -9.25 15.99 0.36
N ASP A 203 -8.43 15.35 -0.46
CA ASP A 203 -7.91 15.91 -1.71
C ASP A 203 -9.02 16.16 -2.75
N SER A 204 -10.06 15.33 -2.77
CA SER A 204 -11.21 15.48 -3.65
C SER A 204 -12.30 16.44 -3.12
N GLY A 205 -12.17 16.92 -1.89
CA GLY A 205 -13.27 17.67 -1.23
C GLY A 205 -14.55 16.83 -1.05
N GLY A 206 -14.41 15.51 -0.81
CA GLY A 206 -15.53 14.59 -0.58
C GLY A 206 -16.22 14.08 -1.85
N THR A 207 -15.53 14.10 -3.00
CA THR A 207 -16.09 13.67 -4.30
C THR A 207 -15.21 12.62 -5.00
N ALA A 208 -14.45 11.82 -4.25
CA ALA A 208 -13.60 10.78 -4.82
C ALA A 208 -14.43 9.66 -5.48
N ASN A 209 -14.15 9.39 -6.75
CA ASN A 209 -14.64 8.21 -7.47
C ASN A 209 -13.43 7.34 -7.80
N VAL A 210 -13.22 6.28 -7.02
CA VAL A 210 -11.97 5.55 -6.97
C VAL A 210 -12.06 4.22 -7.70
N LEU A 211 -11.15 3.98 -8.64
CA LEU A 211 -10.85 2.67 -9.15
C LEU A 211 -9.79 2.04 -8.24
N ILE A 212 -10.16 1.03 -7.46
CA ILE A 212 -9.24 0.28 -6.60
C ILE A 212 -8.74 -0.94 -7.39
N VAL A 213 -7.43 -1.03 -7.60
CA VAL A 213 -6.77 -2.14 -8.29
C VAL A 213 -6.06 -3.01 -7.26
N GLY A 214 -6.66 -4.15 -6.95
CA GLY A 214 -6.16 -5.12 -5.97
C GLY A 214 -5.40 -6.30 -6.59
N GLY A 215 -4.85 -7.14 -5.72
CA GLY A 215 -4.29 -8.44 -6.05
C GLY A 215 -4.94 -9.49 -5.14
N SER A 216 -5.94 -10.21 -5.63
CA SER A 216 -6.72 -11.16 -4.81
C SER A 216 -5.94 -12.38 -4.34
N ASP A 217 -4.79 -12.63 -4.95
CA ASP A 217 -3.83 -13.69 -4.60
C ASP A 217 -2.83 -13.27 -3.50
N ILE A 218 -2.90 -12.02 -3.02
CA ILE A 218 -2.13 -11.53 -1.88
C ILE A 218 -3.03 -11.46 -0.65
N LEU A 219 -2.67 -12.18 0.41
CA LEU A 219 -3.50 -12.39 1.59
C LEU A 219 -4.07 -11.11 2.22
N PRO A 220 -3.31 -10.03 2.46
CA PRO A 220 -3.85 -8.81 3.08
C PRO A 220 -4.74 -7.96 2.16
N SER A 221 -4.72 -8.18 0.82
CA SER A 221 -5.44 -7.31 -0.13
C SER A 221 -6.94 -7.18 0.15
N PRO A 222 -7.71 -8.25 0.42
CA PRO A 222 -9.13 -8.10 0.72
C PRO A 222 -9.41 -7.26 1.97
N GLY A 223 -8.61 -7.43 3.03
CA GLY A 223 -8.72 -6.65 4.26
C GLY A 223 -8.41 -5.17 4.04
N THR A 224 -7.35 -4.87 3.31
CA THR A 224 -6.96 -3.50 2.95
C THR A 224 -8.06 -2.81 2.13
N ILE A 225 -8.59 -3.49 1.11
CA ILE A 225 -9.69 -2.97 0.27
C ILE A 225 -10.92 -2.69 1.13
N LYS A 226 -11.29 -3.64 2.00
CA LYS A 226 -12.41 -3.45 2.92
C LYS A 226 -12.20 -2.25 3.83
N ALA A 227 -11.03 -2.08 4.40
CA ALA A 227 -10.70 -0.95 5.27
C ALA A 227 -10.82 0.39 4.54
N MET A 228 -10.42 0.47 3.27
CA MET A 228 -10.65 1.64 2.41
C MET A 228 -12.13 1.90 2.18
N GLN A 229 -12.90 0.86 1.85
CA GLN A 229 -14.34 0.97 1.59
C GLN A 229 -15.10 1.42 2.85
N ASP A 230 -14.75 0.86 4.02
CA ASP A 230 -15.31 1.25 5.30
C ASP A 230 -15.03 2.73 5.61
N GLU A 231 -13.81 3.23 5.33
CA GLU A 231 -13.42 4.63 5.51
C GLU A 231 -14.23 5.56 4.59
N PHE A 232 -14.39 5.20 3.30
CA PHE A 232 -15.25 5.96 2.39
C PHE A 232 -16.70 5.97 2.86
N ALA A 233 -17.24 4.83 3.28
CA ALA A 233 -18.63 4.73 3.73
C ALA A 233 -18.90 5.55 5.00
N ALA A 234 -17.93 5.56 5.93
CA ALA A 234 -18.07 6.28 7.19
C ALA A 234 -17.93 7.81 7.04
N ASN A 235 -17.04 8.27 6.15
CA ASN A 235 -16.58 9.65 6.14
C ASN A 235 -16.83 10.40 4.82
N CYS A 236 -17.46 9.78 3.80
CA CYS A 236 -17.65 10.40 2.50
C CYS A 236 -18.93 9.93 1.78
N SER A 237 -20.05 10.58 2.02
CA SER A 237 -21.30 10.25 1.33
C SER A 237 -21.30 10.56 -0.19
N GLY A 238 -20.40 11.44 -0.65
CA GLY A 238 -20.25 11.79 -2.06
C GLY A 238 -19.19 10.94 -2.79
N CYS A 239 -18.48 10.04 -2.09
CA CYS A 239 -17.49 9.17 -2.69
C CYS A 239 -18.10 7.87 -3.23
N SER A 240 -17.42 7.30 -4.22
CA SER A 240 -17.74 5.98 -4.75
C SER A 240 -16.47 5.22 -5.10
N ASN A 241 -16.54 3.90 -5.13
CA ASN A 241 -15.41 3.08 -5.52
C ASN A 241 -15.85 1.84 -6.32
N THR A 242 -14.95 1.35 -7.15
CA THR A 242 -15.07 0.08 -7.89
C THR A 242 -13.77 -0.68 -7.73
N VAL A 243 -13.85 -1.98 -7.50
CA VAL A 243 -12.70 -2.85 -7.29
C VAL A 243 -12.48 -3.72 -8.51
N ILE A 244 -11.24 -3.79 -8.98
CA ILE A 244 -10.77 -4.78 -9.94
C ILE A 244 -9.55 -5.50 -9.35
N ASN A 245 -9.31 -6.74 -9.77
CA ASN A 245 -8.17 -7.51 -9.30
C ASN A 245 -7.28 -7.91 -10.47
N ILE A 246 -5.96 -7.82 -10.26
CA ILE A 246 -4.93 -8.29 -11.18
C ILE A 246 -4.01 -9.22 -10.40
N PRO A 247 -3.88 -10.50 -10.77
CA PRO A 247 -2.94 -11.41 -10.13
C PRO A 247 -1.49 -10.90 -10.20
N VAL A 248 -0.66 -11.21 -9.20
CA VAL A 248 0.73 -10.74 -9.12
C VAL A 248 1.53 -11.03 -10.39
N ALA A 249 1.35 -12.23 -10.96
CA ALA A 249 2.03 -12.64 -12.19
C ALA A 249 1.73 -11.74 -13.41
N ASP A 250 0.61 -11.02 -13.38
CA ASP A 250 0.10 -10.19 -14.46
C ASP A 250 0.36 -8.68 -14.26
N TRP A 251 0.89 -8.26 -13.11
CA TRP A 251 1.04 -6.83 -12.80
C TRP A 251 1.82 -6.06 -13.84
N ASN A 252 2.96 -6.59 -14.28
CA ASN A 252 3.83 -5.91 -15.25
C ASN A 252 3.25 -5.88 -16.67
N THR A 253 2.37 -6.82 -17.01
CA THR A 253 1.89 -7.02 -18.39
C THR A 253 0.45 -6.55 -18.61
N LYS A 254 -0.41 -6.62 -17.58
CA LYS A 254 -1.84 -6.37 -17.74
C LYS A 254 -2.33 -5.08 -17.06
N THR A 255 -1.61 -4.51 -16.09
CA THR A 255 -2.11 -3.34 -15.34
C THR A 255 -2.49 -2.19 -16.27
N GLN A 256 -1.67 -1.85 -17.27
CA GLN A 256 -2.00 -0.77 -18.19
C GLN A 256 -3.34 -1.00 -18.91
N GLY A 257 -3.51 -2.12 -19.57
CA GLY A 257 -4.72 -2.42 -20.36
C GLY A 257 -5.98 -2.52 -19.49
N VAL A 258 -5.87 -3.13 -18.32
CA VAL A 258 -6.99 -3.29 -17.38
C VAL A 258 -7.44 -1.93 -16.84
N VAL A 259 -6.50 -1.07 -16.41
CA VAL A 259 -6.80 0.28 -15.92
C VAL A 259 -7.39 1.15 -17.04
N GLN A 260 -6.84 1.11 -18.27
CA GLN A 260 -7.39 1.83 -19.42
C GLN A 260 -8.86 1.42 -19.68
N SER A 261 -9.14 0.13 -19.75
CA SER A 261 -10.49 -0.38 -19.98
C SER A 261 -11.47 0.08 -18.89
N ALA A 262 -11.05 0.05 -17.63
CA ALA A 262 -11.88 0.49 -16.51
C ALA A 262 -12.16 2.00 -16.54
N LEU A 263 -11.16 2.83 -16.90
CA LEU A 263 -11.30 4.28 -17.05
C LEU A 263 -12.19 4.68 -18.24
N GLN A 264 -12.21 3.86 -19.30
CA GLN A 264 -13.10 4.06 -20.45
C GLN A 264 -14.55 3.66 -20.08
N ALA A 265 -14.73 2.58 -19.34
CA ALA A 265 -16.03 2.12 -18.90
C ALA A 265 -16.67 3.05 -17.87
N ASN A 266 -15.88 3.70 -17.02
CA ASN A 266 -16.35 4.68 -16.04
C ASN A 266 -15.57 6.00 -16.15
N PRO A 267 -16.02 6.94 -16.99
CA PRO A 267 -15.36 8.22 -17.18
C PRO A 267 -15.39 9.15 -15.94
N LYS A 268 -16.20 8.84 -14.94
CA LYS A 268 -16.30 9.63 -13.68
C LYS A 268 -15.16 9.34 -12.71
N VAL A 269 -14.38 8.27 -12.91
CA VAL A 269 -13.24 7.94 -12.07
C VAL A 269 -12.24 9.09 -12.10
N ASN A 270 -11.90 9.60 -10.90
CA ASN A 270 -10.92 10.66 -10.69
C ASN A 270 -9.71 10.19 -9.86
N TYR A 271 -9.75 8.97 -9.31
CA TYR A 271 -8.60 8.31 -8.67
C TYR A 271 -8.45 6.87 -9.13
N VAL A 272 -7.21 6.47 -9.36
CA VAL A 272 -6.79 5.07 -9.48
C VAL A 272 -5.92 4.77 -8.28
N TYR A 273 -6.42 3.95 -7.36
CA TYR A 273 -5.59 3.43 -6.27
C TYR A 273 -5.08 2.04 -6.65
N VAL A 274 -3.78 1.89 -6.77
CA VAL A 274 -3.14 0.57 -6.94
C VAL A 274 -2.62 0.10 -5.59
N LEU A 275 -2.99 -1.12 -5.17
CA LEU A 275 -2.67 -1.62 -3.84
C LEU A 275 -1.17 -1.76 -3.59
N TYR A 276 -0.36 -1.86 -4.64
CA TYR A 276 1.09 -2.02 -4.52
C TYR A 276 1.83 -1.20 -5.59
N ASP A 277 2.93 -0.60 -5.20
CA ASP A 277 3.73 0.27 -6.06
C ASP A 277 4.16 -0.38 -7.38
N ALA A 278 4.38 -1.70 -7.40
CA ALA A 278 4.73 -2.42 -8.62
C ALA A 278 3.74 -2.18 -9.78
N MET A 279 2.47 -1.90 -9.47
CA MET A 279 1.44 -1.61 -10.47
C MET A 279 1.47 -0.14 -10.97
N VAL A 280 2.15 0.77 -10.28
CA VAL A 280 2.23 2.20 -10.67
C VAL A 280 2.82 2.35 -12.06
N ALA A 281 3.82 1.52 -12.39
CA ALA A 281 4.47 1.53 -13.71
C ALA A 281 3.50 1.27 -14.88
N GLY A 282 2.43 0.49 -14.65
CA GLY A 282 1.35 0.27 -15.62
C GLY A 282 0.23 1.32 -15.53
N ALA A 283 -0.07 1.82 -14.32
CA ALA A 283 -1.13 2.81 -14.12
C ALA A 283 -0.79 4.18 -14.75
N ILE A 284 0.46 4.61 -14.69
CA ILE A 284 0.93 5.86 -15.30
C ILE A 284 0.59 5.92 -16.80
N PRO A 285 1.08 5.00 -17.65
CA PRO A 285 0.79 5.06 -19.09
C PRO A 285 -0.70 4.81 -19.38
N ALA A 286 -1.45 4.11 -18.51
CA ALA A 286 -2.88 3.94 -18.67
C ALA A 286 -3.63 5.30 -18.63
N VAL A 287 -3.31 6.15 -17.67
CA VAL A 287 -3.90 7.50 -17.54
C VAL A 287 -3.41 8.43 -18.65
N GLN A 288 -2.11 8.40 -18.98
CA GLN A 288 -1.50 9.26 -19.99
C GLN A 288 -2.04 8.98 -21.40
N THR A 289 -2.17 7.70 -21.78
CA THR A 289 -2.68 7.31 -23.11
C THR A 289 -4.12 7.77 -23.34
N LEU A 290 -4.91 7.89 -22.26
CA LEU A 290 -6.27 8.43 -22.33
C LEU A 290 -6.34 9.95 -22.20
N ALA A 291 -5.20 10.66 -22.19
CA ALA A 291 -5.09 12.11 -21.98
C ALA A 291 -5.83 12.60 -20.71
N LYS A 292 -5.82 11.79 -19.63
CA LYS A 292 -6.49 12.10 -18.37
C LYS A 292 -5.56 12.64 -17.26
N THR A 293 -4.31 12.96 -17.59
CA THR A 293 -3.39 13.62 -16.65
C THR A 293 -4.01 14.93 -16.12
N GLY A 294 -3.97 15.13 -14.79
CA GLY A 294 -4.65 16.25 -14.14
C GLY A 294 -6.16 16.04 -13.88
N GLN A 295 -6.79 15.04 -14.50
CA GLN A 295 -8.18 14.66 -14.27
C GLN A 295 -8.28 13.39 -13.42
N VAL A 296 -7.37 12.43 -13.62
CA VAL A 296 -7.28 11.19 -12.86
C VAL A 296 -5.94 11.16 -12.15
N LYS A 297 -5.97 11.06 -10.83
CA LYS A 297 -4.80 10.94 -9.97
C LYS A 297 -4.53 9.47 -9.61
N ILE A 298 -3.27 9.10 -9.56
CA ILE A 298 -2.83 7.77 -9.13
C ILE A 298 -2.38 7.85 -7.67
N ALA A 299 -2.80 6.91 -6.86
CA ALA A 299 -2.35 6.72 -5.49
C ALA A 299 -1.92 5.27 -5.29
N SER A 300 -0.98 5.01 -4.36
CA SER A 300 -0.41 3.67 -4.18
C SER A 300 0.10 3.41 -2.76
N TYR A 301 0.67 2.22 -2.55
CA TYR A 301 1.22 1.79 -1.27
C TYR A 301 2.58 1.09 -1.46
N ASN A 302 3.46 1.21 -0.50
CA ASN A 302 4.76 0.66 -0.14
C ASN A 302 5.88 1.72 0.01
N GLY A 303 5.81 2.91 -0.61
CA GLY A 303 6.86 3.93 -0.51
C GLY A 303 8.12 3.60 -1.30
N SER A 304 7.97 2.88 -2.41
CA SER A 304 9.10 2.58 -3.28
C SER A 304 9.68 3.86 -3.88
N PRO A 305 11.00 4.01 -3.97
CA PRO A 305 11.64 5.24 -4.46
C PRO A 305 11.10 5.74 -5.80
N PHE A 306 10.84 4.83 -6.76
CA PHE A 306 10.30 5.22 -8.08
C PHE A 306 8.88 5.80 -8.00
N ALA A 307 8.04 5.31 -7.07
CA ALA A 307 6.68 5.83 -6.88
C ALA A 307 6.72 7.22 -6.21
N LEU A 308 7.62 7.41 -5.24
CA LEU A 308 7.85 8.72 -4.62
C LEU A 308 8.44 9.73 -5.62
N ASP A 309 9.39 9.30 -6.46
CA ASP A 309 9.91 10.15 -7.53
C ASP A 309 8.84 10.51 -8.56
N ALA A 310 7.89 9.62 -8.86
CA ALA A 310 6.77 9.91 -9.74
C ALA A 310 5.83 11.00 -9.17
N ILE A 311 5.59 11.02 -7.84
CA ILE A 311 4.86 12.11 -7.17
C ILE A 311 5.60 13.43 -7.39
N ARG A 312 6.90 13.47 -7.12
CA ARG A 312 7.74 14.66 -7.27
C ARG A 312 7.78 15.15 -8.73
N GLN A 313 8.00 14.25 -9.68
CA GLN A 313 8.11 14.57 -11.11
C GLN A 313 6.82 15.10 -11.72
N SER A 314 5.68 14.57 -11.28
CA SER A 314 4.36 15.04 -11.70
C SER A 314 3.80 16.19 -10.85
N ASN A 315 4.52 16.64 -9.83
CA ASN A 315 4.03 17.61 -8.85
C ASN A 315 2.65 17.22 -8.26
N GLY A 316 2.37 15.93 -8.16
CA GLY A 316 1.09 15.40 -7.69
C GLY A 316 -0.06 15.43 -8.70
N ASP A 317 0.17 15.85 -9.95
CA ASP A 317 -0.89 15.96 -10.97
C ASP A 317 -1.20 14.61 -11.65
N LEU A 318 -0.28 13.66 -11.59
CA LEU A 318 -0.48 12.30 -12.11
C LEU A 318 -0.37 11.26 -11.00
N VAL A 319 0.81 11.08 -10.40
CA VAL A 319 0.95 10.30 -9.17
C VAL A 319 0.85 11.29 -8.01
N ALA A 320 -0.20 11.18 -7.22
CA ALA A 320 -0.56 12.23 -6.27
C ALA A 320 -0.20 11.88 -4.83
N MET A 321 -0.24 10.60 -4.48
CA MET A 321 -0.04 10.16 -3.11
C MET A 321 0.50 8.73 -3.06
N ASN A 322 1.24 8.44 -1.99
CA ASN A 322 1.65 7.10 -1.61
C ASN A 322 1.54 6.94 -0.09
N VAL A 323 1.04 5.82 0.38
CA VAL A 323 1.25 5.43 1.79
C VAL A 323 2.50 4.56 1.82
N GLY A 324 3.60 5.13 2.27
CA GLY A 324 4.89 4.46 2.27
C GLY A 324 5.18 3.75 3.57
N GLU A 325 6.04 2.74 3.51
CA GLU A 325 6.55 1.98 4.64
C GLU A 325 8.04 2.25 4.84
N ASP A 326 8.46 2.33 6.10
CA ASP A 326 9.89 2.43 6.47
C ASP A 326 10.56 1.06 6.35
N THR A 327 11.11 0.76 5.18
CA THR A 327 11.76 -0.55 4.93
C THR A 327 12.95 -0.84 5.85
N PRO A 328 13.83 0.12 6.24
CA PRO A 328 14.78 -0.07 7.33
C PRO A 328 14.13 -0.42 8.66
N GLY A 329 13.08 0.30 9.05
CA GLY A 329 12.32 0.02 10.28
C GLY A 329 11.71 -1.37 10.29
N ILE A 330 11.16 -1.83 9.16
CA ILE A 330 10.65 -3.20 9.00
C ILE A 330 11.77 -4.23 9.18
N GLY A 331 12.93 -4.03 8.57
CA GLY A 331 14.06 -4.93 8.71
C GLY A 331 14.55 -5.04 10.15
N TYR A 332 14.62 -3.92 10.87
CA TYR A 332 15.00 -3.89 12.28
C TYR A 332 13.94 -4.55 13.18
N ALA A 333 12.64 -4.31 12.94
CA ALA A 333 11.56 -5.00 13.66
C ALA A 333 11.63 -6.52 13.44
N THR A 334 11.94 -6.96 12.21
CA THR A 334 12.14 -8.36 11.91
C THR A 334 13.31 -8.93 12.69
N MET A 335 14.42 -8.20 12.79
CA MET A 335 15.59 -8.64 13.54
C MET A 335 15.36 -8.63 15.06
N ASP A 336 14.54 -7.73 15.61
CA ASP A 336 14.13 -7.79 17.03
C ASP A 336 13.43 -9.12 17.32
N GLN A 337 12.48 -9.50 16.47
CA GLN A 337 11.77 -10.77 16.59
C GLN A 337 12.73 -11.98 16.45
N VAL A 338 13.68 -11.92 15.49
CA VAL A 338 14.73 -12.94 15.31
C VAL A 338 15.55 -13.08 16.59
N PHE A 339 16.00 -11.98 17.16
CA PHE A 339 16.83 -11.98 18.37
C PHE A 339 16.07 -12.55 19.56
N ARG A 340 14.82 -12.13 19.80
CA ARG A 340 13.99 -12.66 20.88
C ARG A 340 13.80 -14.16 20.78
N VAL A 341 13.46 -14.65 19.60
CA VAL A 341 13.25 -16.08 19.36
C VAL A 341 14.53 -16.86 19.63
N LEU A 342 15.69 -16.40 19.14
CA LEU A 342 16.98 -17.06 19.36
C LEU A 342 17.48 -17.00 20.81
N LEU A 343 17.04 -15.98 21.56
CA LEU A 343 17.30 -15.86 23.00
C LEU A 343 16.29 -16.68 23.87
N GLY A 344 15.37 -17.42 23.23
CA GLY A 344 14.34 -18.18 23.92
C GLY A 344 13.26 -17.33 24.59
N GLN A 345 13.14 -16.07 24.20
CA GLN A 345 12.08 -15.18 24.70
C GLN A 345 10.78 -15.35 23.90
N GLN A 346 9.68 -14.92 24.49
CA GLN A 346 8.40 -14.91 23.78
C GLN A 346 8.39 -13.86 22.66
N PRO A 347 7.81 -14.18 21.48
CA PRO A 347 7.56 -13.20 20.43
C PRO A 347 6.75 -12.00 20.91
N VAL A 348 7.03 -10.83 20.36
CA VAL A 348 6.35 -9.56 20.69
C VAL A 348 5.59 -9.05 19.48
N ALA A 349 4.56 -8.22 19.72
CA ALA A 349 3.79 -7.60 18.66
C ALA A 349 4.56 -6.42 18.07
N GLU A 350 5.35 -6.70 17.04
CA GLU A 350 6.03 -5.65 16.28
C GLU A 350 5.02 -4.74 15.56
N ARG A 351 5.35 -3.45 15.49
CA ARG A 351 4.55 -2.45 14.79
C ARG A 351 5.47 -1.66 13.86
N THR A 352 5.23 -1.83 12.57
CA THR A 352 6.01 -1.13 11.53
C THR A 352 5.34 0.19 11.16
N PRO A 353 6.11 1.26 10.92
CA PRO A 353 5.56 2.58 10.64
C PRO A 353 5.13 2.73 9.19
N ILE A 354 4.10 3.55 8.98
CA ILE A 354 3.73 4.07 7.67
C ILE A 354 3.78 5.59 7.65
N ARG A 355 3.94 6.16 6.45
CA ARG A 355 3.88 7.61 6.23
C ARG A 355 3.12 7.92 4.95
N ILE A 356 2.22 8.92 5.00
CA ILE A 356 1.60 9.49 3.80
C ILE A 356 2.61 10.41 3.11
N TRP A 357 2.84 10.15 1.85
CA TRP A 357 3.65 10.95 0.95
C TRP A 357 2.77 11.60 -0.10
N ASP A 358 2.89 12.89 -0.27
CA ASP A 358 2.31 13.65 -1.36
C ASP A 358 3.25 14.78 -1.80
N LYS A 359 2.82 15.65 -2.69
CA LYS A 359 3.65 16.75 -3.19
C LYS A 359 4.17 17.71 -2.13
N THR A 360 3.55 17.74 -0.93
CA THR A 360 3.92 18.68 0.13
C THR A 360 5.13 18.22 0.93
N ASN A 361 5.41 16.92 0.96
CA ASN A 361 6.46 16.34 1.78
C ASN A 361 7.39 15.35 1.04
N VAL A 362 7.08 14.96 -0.20
CA VAL A 362 7.88 13.95 -0.92
C VAL A 362 9.33 14.32 -1.14
N ALA A 363 9.69 15.61 -1.07
CA ALA A 363 11.08 16.08 -1.13
C ALA A 363 11.94 15.54 0.04
N GLU A 364 11.31 15.23 1.18
CA GLU A 364 11.99 14.64 2.34
C GLU A 364 12.50 13.21 2.09
N ALA A 365 11.95 12.50 1.09
CA ALA A 365 12.45 11.19 0.66
C ALA A 365 13.79 11.25 -0.11
N GLY A 366 14.30 12.46 -0.38
CA GLY A 366 15.53 12.69 -1.13
C GLY A 366 15.28 12.94 -2.62
N THR A 367 16.35 13.34 -3.34
CA THR A 367 16.32 13.59 -4.79
C THR A 367 17.55 12.96 -5.45
N PRO A 368 17.42 11.80 -6.15
CA PRO A 368 16.21 10.97 -6.24
C PRO A 368 15.80 10.39 -4.87
N ALA A 369 14.55 9.95 -4.75
CA ALA A 369 14.05 9.32 -3.54
C ALA A 369 14.85 8.06 -3.20
N LYS A 370 15.01 7.79 -1.91
CA LYS A 370 15.74 6.62 -1.40
C LYS A 370 14.90 5.85 -0.40
N ALA A 371 15.00 4.54 -0.40
CA ALA A 371 14.31 3.68 0.55
C ALA A 371 14.67 4.08 1.99
N GLY A 372 13.65 4.20 2.86
CA GLY A 372 13.80 4.56 4.27
C GLY A 372 14.13 6.02 4.56
N VAL A 373 14.42 6.84 3.54
CA VAL A 373 14.71 8.27 3.74
C VAL A 373 13.40 9.04 3.94
N GLY A 374 13.42 9.94 4.93
CA GLY A 374 12.28 10.79 5.28
C GLY A 374 11.33 10.18 6.32
N TYR A 375 11.53 8.95 6.77
CA TYR A 375 10.79 8.36 7.90
C TYR A 375 11.37 8.76 9.26
N GLY A 376 12.51 9.40 9.27
CA GLY A 376 13.32 9.66 10.46
C GLY A 376 14.21 8.45 10.81
N ASN A 377 14.89 8.55 11.97
CA ASN A 377 15.76 7.47 12.47
C ASN A 377 15.24 6.82 13.76
N ALA A 378 14.01 7.15 14.17
CA ALA A 378 13.48 6.72 15.46
C ALA A 378 13.44 5.19 15.58
N TYR A 379 13.07 4.48 14.53
CA TYR A 379 12.99 3.01 14.54
C TYR A 379 14.38 2.39 14.60
N THR A 380 15.31 2.74 13.73
CA THR A 380 16.65 2.15 13.70
C THR A 380 17.43 2.49 14.99
N SER A 381 17.42 3.74 15.45
CA SER A 381 18.07 4.13 16.70
C SER A 381 17.39 3.54 17.93
N GLY A 382 16.04 3.44 17.92
CA GLY A 382 15.26 2.84 18.99
C GLY A 382 15.57 1.36 19.18
N PHE A 383 15.62 0.60 18.10
CA PHE A 383 16.01 -0.83 18.14
C PHE A 383 17.46 -1.02 18.57
N LEU A 384 18.40 -0.23 18.03
CA LEU A 384 19.81 -0.31 18.48
C LEU A 384 19.94 -0.08 20.00
N LYS A 385 19.21 0.90 20.55
CA LYS A 385 19.16 1.12 21.99
C LYS A 385 18.51 -0.06 22.73
N LEU A 386 17.42 -0.60 22.17
CA LEU A 386 16.68 -1.74 22.75
C LEU A 386 17.57 -3.00 22.84
N TRP A 387 18.50 -3.19 21.91
CA TRP A 387 19.43 -4.32 21.83
C TRP A 387 20.76 -4.09 22.55
N GLY A 388 20.93 -2.97 23.24
CA GLY A 388 22.21 -2.63 23.88
C GLY A 388 23.34 -2.26 22.92
N LEU A 389 23.04 -2.03 21.64
CA LEU A 389 23.99 -1.67 20.59
C LEU A 389 24.11 -0.16 20.35
N GLY A 390 23.34 0.64 21.08
CA GLY A 390 23.23 2.11 20.91
C GLY A 390 24.33 2.94 21.58
N GLY A 391 25.44 2.37 22.00
CA GLY A 391 26.50 3.02 22.77
C GLY A 391 27.75 3.40 21.94
N GLY A 392 27.58 4.11 20.80
CA GLY A 392 28.71 4.55 19.99
C GLY A 392 28.30 5.71 19.08
N ALA A 393 28.24 6.91 19.62
CA ALA A 393 28.27 8.19 18.89
C ALA A 393 29.32 9.07 19.53
#